data_3727e29a66148c544bd2164f30c361aa
#
_entry.id   3727e29a66148c544bd2164f30c361aa
#
_cell.length_a   1.000
_cell.length_b   1.000
_cell.length_c   1.000
_cell.angle_alpha   90.00
_cell.angle_beta   90.00
_cell.angle_gamma   90.00
#
_symmetry.space_group_name_H-M   'P 1'
#
loop_
_entity.id
_entity.type
_entity.pdbx_description
1 polymer ?
#
loop_
_entity_poly.entity_id
_entity_poly.type
_entity_poly.pdbx_seq_one_letter_code
_entity_poly.pdbx_strand_id
1 'polypeptide(L)'
;MADRADRTDQARVTDPAHTDFIVVGSGIAGLRSAISLAPKGRVTVLTKDQIDESNTQYAQGGIAVVLNDDDRIELHVQDTLDAGAGLCDGDAVKVLVEEGPRYILELIEHGAEFDRDE
;
A
#
# COMPACT_ATOMS: atom_id res chain seq x y z
N MET A 1 -2.34 46.99 -8.24
CA MET A 1 -2.69 46.14 -7.10
C MET A 1 -2.60 44.72 -7.60
N ALA A 2 -1.41 44.16 -7.63
CA ALA A 2 -1.07 42.89 -8.26
C ALA A 2 -0.48 41.95 -7.21
N ASP A 3 -1.16 40.87 -7.05
CA ASP A 3 -0.72 39.51 -6.82
C ASP A 3 0.40 39.23 -5.79
N ARG A 4 -0.06 38.78 -4.62
CA ARG A 4 0.78 38.33 -3.50
C ARG A 4 0.60 36.85 -3.20
N ALA A 5 0.05 36.06 -4.14
CA ALA A 5 -0.38 34.67 -3.89
C ALA A 5 0.58 33.57 -4.40
N ASP A 6 1.72 33.93 -5.05
CA ASP A 6 2.56 32.93 -5.74
C ASP A 6 3.99 32.81 -5.19
N ARG A 7 4.24 33.12 -3.92
CA ARG A 7 5.62 33.00 -3.36
C ARG A 7 5.81 31.92 -2.29
N THR A 8 4.78 31.22 -1.88
CA THR A 8 4.90 30.25 -0.77
C THR A 8 5.11 28.80 -1.23
N ASP A 9 4.87 28.48 -2.47
CA ASP A 9 4.97 27.08 -2.95
C ASP A 9 6.34 26.71 -3.56
N GLN A 10 7.11 27.70 -4.04
CA GLN A 10 8.44 27.44 -4.61
C GLN A 10 9.58 27.32 -3.59
N ALA A 11 9.37 27.75 -2.34
CA ALA A 11 10.42 27.71 -1.30
C ALA A 11 10.56 26.32 -0.63
N ARG A 12 9.62 25.40 -0.85
CA ARG A 12 9.66 24.04 -0.27
C ARG A 12 10.50 23.04 -1.06
N VAL A 13 10.90 23.37 -2.28
CA VAL A 13 11.58 22.43 -3.19
C VAL A 13 13.12 22.48 -3.12
N THR A 14 13.71 23.41 -2.38
CA THR A 14 15.14 23.73 -2.53
C THR A 14 16.06 23.35 -1.37
N ASP A 15 15.57 22.75 -0.28
CA ASP A 15 16.46 22.20 0.76
C ASP A 15 16.45 20.66 0.70
N PRO A 16 17.45 20.03 0.07
CA PRO A 16 17.54 18.56 0.00
C PRO A 16 17.83 17.90 1.36
N ALA A 17 18.19 18.69 2.38
CA ALA A 17 18.56 18.18 3.69
C ALA A 17 17.40 18.04 4.66
N HIS A 18 16.20 18.59 4.33
CA HIS A 18 15.05 18.52 5.23
C HIS A 18 14.10 17.38 4.84
N THR A 19 13.79 16.51 5.79
CA THR A 19 12.76 15.49 5.69
C THR A 19 11.91 15.50 6.94
N ASP A 20 10.59 15.30 6.80
CA ASP A 20 9.66 15.23 7.93
C ASP A 20 9.54 13.80 8.48
N PHE A 21 9.69 12.80 7.59
CA PHE A 21 9.57 11.39 7.93
C PHE A 21 10.68 10.56 7.27
N ILE A 22 11.26 9.65 8.03
CA ILE A 22 12.21 8.66 7.52
C ILE A 22 11.57 7.27 7.65
N VAL A 23 11.48 6.57 6.52
CA VAL A 23 11.04 5.17 6.46
C VAL A 23 12.25 4.31 6.14
N VAL A 24 12.53 3.30 6.97
CA VAL A 24 13.65 2.40 6.78
C VAL A 24 13.15 1.08 6.19
N GLY A 25 13.57 0.77 4.97
CA GLY A 25 13.19 -0.40 4.21
C GLY A 25 12.23 -0.08 3.06
N SER A 26 12.49 -0.66 1.89
CA SER A 26 11.69 -0.50 0.65
C SER A 26 10.80 -1.71 0.34
N GLY A 27 10.56 -2.59 1.30
CA GLY A 27 9.55 -3.65 1.17
C GLY A 27 8.13 -3.08 1.24
N ILE A 28 7.12 -3.93 1.05
CA ILE A 28 5.70 -3.53 0.97
C ILE A 28 5.26 -2.65 2.16
N ALA A 29 5.65 -3.00 3.38
CA ALA A 29 5.29 -2.23 4.57
C ALA A 29 5.92 -0.83 4.56
N GLY A 30 7.19 -0.71 4.15
CA GLY A 30 7.88 0.57 4.05
C GLY A 30 7.28 1.46 2.97
N LEU A 31 7.05 0.93 1.78
CA LEU A 31 6.46 1.68 0.67
C LEU A 31 5.02 2.10 1.00
N ARG A 32 4.21 1.22 1.59
CA ARG A 32 2.85 1.56 2.04
C ARG A 32 2.86 2.68 3.08
N SER A 33 3.79 2.62 4.04
CA SER A 33 3.95 3.68 5.04
C SER A 33 4.35 5.00 4.40
N ALA A 34 5.27 4.98 3.43
CA ALA A 34 5.72 6.16 2.71
C ALA A 34 4.57 6.82 1.95
N ILE A 35 3.76 6.04 1.23
CA ILE A 35 2.56 6.52 0.52
C ILE A 35 1.58 7.20 1.50
N SER A 36 1.31 6.57 2.66
CA SER A 36 0.40 7.11 3.67
C SER A 36 0.91 8.39 4.35
N LEU A 37 2.21 8.58 4.41
CA LEU A 37 2.85 9.77 5.01
C LEU A 37 3.06 10.91 4.00
N ALA A 38 3.17 10.62 2.71
CA ALA A 38 3.44 11.60 1.67
C ALA A 38 2.50 12.83 1.68
N PRO A 39 1.18 12.69 1.92
CA PRO A 39 0.28 13.85 2.05
C PRO A 39 0.55 14.72 3.29
N LYS A 40 1.31 14.21 4.26
CA LYS A 40 1.56 14.89 5.55
C LYS A 40 2.90 15.62 5.59
N GLY A 41 3.81 15.32 4.67
CA GLY A 41 5.13 15.94 4.63
C GLY A 41 6.09 15.22 3.70
N ARG A 42 7.34 15.67 3.71
CA ARG A 42 8.40 15.06 2.91
C ARG A 42 8.86 13.76 3.52
N VAL A 43 8.78 12.68 2.75
CA VAL A 43 9.19 11.35 3.17
C VAL A 43 10.49 10.96 2.48
N THR A 44 11.45 10.48 3.25
CA THR A 44 12.66 9.84 2.74
C THR A 44 12.63 8.36 3.05
N VAL A 45 12.73 7.52 2.01
CA VAL A 45 12.87 6.08 2.16
C VAL A 45 14.34 5.71 2.09
N LEU A 46 14.85 5.06 3.14
CA LEU A 46 16.20 4.52 3.19
C LEU A 46 16.15 3.02 2.92
N THR A 47 16.92 2.57 1.96
CA THR A 47 17.07 1.16 1.62
C THR A 47 18.55 0.78 1.56
N LYS A 48 18.87 -0.50 1.77
CA LYS A 48 20.25 -1.01 1.71
C LYS A 48 20.78 -1.17 0.29
N ASP A 49 19.88 -1.22 -0.70
CA ASP A 49 20.17 -1.43 -2.10
C ASP A 49 19.23 -0.58 -2.96
N GLN A 50 19.02 -0.94 -4.24
CA GLN A 50 18.02 -0.27 -5.09
C GLN A 50 16.64 -0.34 -4.46
N ILE A 51 15.79 0.64 -4.77
CA ILE A 51 14.47 0.76 -4.13
C ILE A 51 13.55 -0.43 -4.44
N ASP A 52 13.71 -1.01 -5.61
CA ASP A 52 13.01 -2.19 -6.13
C ASP A 52 13.63 -3.52 -5.66
N GLU A 53 14.86 -3.50 -5.12
CA GLU A 53 15.53 -4.69 -4.62
C GLU A 53 14.97 -5.12 -3.26
N SER A 54 13.91 -5.91 -3.29
CA SER A 54 13.24 -6.41 -2.08
C SER A 54 12.68 -7.81 -2.27
N ASN A 55 12.44 -8.52 -1.16
CA ASN A 55 11.74 -9.81 -1.21
C ASN A 55 10.36 -9.70 -1.84
N THR A 56 9.73 -8.53 -1.78
CA THR A 56 8.42 -8.27 -2.39
C THR A 56 8.48 -8.33 -3.91
N GLN A 57 9.56 -7.84 -4.52
CA GLN A 57 9.76 -7.91 -5.98
C GLN A 57 9.91 -9.36 -6.48
N TYR A 58 10.54 -10.21 -5.68
CA TYR A 58 10.75 -11.62 -6.04
C TYR A 58 9.60 -12.53 -5.60
N ALA A 59 8.61 -12.02 -4.89
CA ALA A 59 7.45 -12.79 -4.51
C ALA A 59 6.63 -13.15 -5.76
N GLN A 60 6.28 -14.43 -5.87
CA GLN A 60 5.38 -14.94 -6.91
C GLN A 60 4.06 -15.31 -6.29
N GLY A 61 2.97 -14.88 -6.88
CA GLY A 61 1.63 -15.22 -6.40
C GLY A 61 0.59 -14.22 -6.81
N GLY A 62 -0.67 -14.55 -6.47
CA GLY A 62 -1.81 -13.69 -6.65
C GLY A 62 -2.27 -13.08 -5.32
N ILE A 63 -3.27 -12.24 -5.41
CA ILE A 63 -4.00 -11.71 -4.26
C ILE A 63 -5.44 -12.22 -4.36
N ALA A 64 -5.88 -12.95 -3.34
CA ALA A 64 -7.27 -13.35 -3.22
C ALA A 64 -8.07 -12.21 -2.56
N VAL A 65 -9.10 -11.74 -3.24
CA VAL A 65 -9.96 -10.65 -2.74
C VAL A 65 -11.34 -10.74 -3.35
N VAL A 66 -12.35 -10.38 -2.57
CA VAL A 66 -13.76 -10.34 -3.01
C VAL A 66 -14.01 -9.03 -3.77
N LEU A 67 -14.13 -9.08 -5.09
CA LEU A 67 -14.40 -7.90 -5.93
C LEU A 67 -15.71 -8.00 -6.71
N ASN A 68 -16.27 -9.19 -6.86
CA ASN A 68 -17.47 -9.43 -7.64
C ASN A 68 -18.72 -9.49 -6.75
N ASP A 69 -19.87 -9.12 -7.32
CA ASP A 69 -21.16 -9.12 -6.61
C ASP A 69 -21.68 -10.53 -6.26
N ASP A 70 -21.19 -11.55 -6.94
CA ASP A 70 -21.54 -12.97 -6.74
C ASP A 70 -20.65 -13.67 -5.71
N ASP A 71 -19.58 -13.02 -5.26
CA ASP A 71 -18.70 -13.48 -4.20
C ASP A 71 -19.08 -12.84 -2.85
N ARG A 72 -18.65 -13.42 -1.74
CA ARG A 72 -19.01 -12.97 -0.40
C ARG A 72 -17.84 -13.02 0.56
N ILE A 73 -17.74 -11.96 1.35
CA ILE A 73 -16.74 -11.80 2.41
C ILE A 73 -16.77 -13.02 3.37
N GLU A 74 -17.95 -13.47 3.77
CA GLU A 74 -18.11 -14.59 4.70
C GLU A 74 -17.57 -15.91 4.15
N LEU A 75 -17.72 -16.16 2.84
CA LEU A 75 -17.14 -17.34 2.21
C LEU A 75 -15.62 -17.27 2.21
N HIS A 76 -15.05 -16.13 1.82
CA HIS A 76 -13.60 -15.95 1.80
C HIS A 76 -13.00 -16.06 3.22
N VAL A 77 -13.68 -15.54 4.26
CA VAL A 77 -13.26 -15.73 5.66
C VAL A 77 -13.24 -17.22 6.00
N GLN A 78 -14.31 -17.96 5.66
CA GLN A 78 -14.40 -19.39 5.96
C GLN A 78 -13.32 -20.19 5.23
N ASP A 79 -13.13 -19.95 3.93
CA ASP A 79 -12.11 -20.63 3.12
C ASP A 79 -10.70 -20.37 3.67
N THR A 80 -10.45 -19.14 4.13
CA THR A 80 -9.15 -18.75 4.73
C THR A 80 -8.93 -19.51 6.05
N LEU A 81 -9.96 -19.61 6.90
CA LEU A 81 -9.87 -20.34 8.18
C LEU A 81 -9.68 -21.84 7.95
N ASP A 82 -10.38 -22.42 6.98
CA ASP A 82 -10.28 -23.83 6.63
C ASP A 82 -8.89 -24.16 6.06
N ALA A 83 -8.38 -23.35 5.14
CA ALA A 83 -7.02 -23.48 4.60
C ALA A 83 -5.94 -23.33 5.68
N GLY A 84 -6.18 -22.48 6.67
CA GLY A 84 -5.28 -22.25 7.79
C GLY A 84 -5.23 -23.38 8.82
N ALA A 85 -6.12 -24.38 8.73
CA ALA A 85 -6.12 -25.61 9.52
C ALA A 85 -5.98 -25.38 11.06
N GLY A 86 -6.63 -24.34 11.57
CA GLY A 86 -6.63 -23.98 13.00
C GLY A 86 -5.44 -23.12 13.45
N LEU A 87 -4.57 -22.68 12.56
CA LEU A 87 -3.45 -21.77 12.85
C LEU A 87 -3.81 -20.28 12.70
N CYS A 88 -4.99 -19.98 12.15
CA CYS A 88 -5.42 -18.60 11.94
C CYS A 88 -5.96 -17.95 13.22
N ASP A 89 -5.66 -16.67 13.39
CA ASP A 89 -6.42 -15.78 14.25
C ASP A 89 -7.66 -15.30 13.48
N GLY A 90 -8.86 -15.68 13.96
CA GLY A 90 -10.11 -15.41 13.26
C GLY A 90 -10.43 -13.92 13.14
N ASP A 91 -10.07 -13.10 14.12
CA ASP A 91 -10.29 -11.65 14.08
C ASP A 91 -9.35 -10.99 13.06
N ALA A 92 -8.10 -11.44 12.99
CA ALA A 92 -7.14 -10.98 11.99
C ALA A 92 -7.58 -11.36 10.56
N VAL A 93 -8.07 -12.59 10.35
CA VAL A 93 -8.62 -13.03 9.05
C VAL A 93 -9.79 -12.16 8.64
N LYS A 94 -10.72 -11.87 9.55
CA LYS A 94 -11.87 -11.03 9.26
C LYS A 94 -11.46 -9.64 8.82
N VAL A 95 -10.56 -8.97 9.54
CA VAL A 95 -10.03 -7.64 9.17
C VAL A 95 -9.37 -7.69 7.79
N LEU A 96 -8.52 -8.70 7.52
CA LEU A 96 -7.84 -8.86 6.25
C LEU A 96 -8.82 -8.96 5.08
N VAL A 97 -9.84 -9.81 5.21
CA VAL A 97 -10.81 -10.08 4.14
C VAL A 97 -11.78 -8.90 3.94
N GLU A 98 -12.27 -8.29 5.02
CA GLU A 98 -13.18 -7.15 4.95
C GLU A 98 -12.53 -5.90 4.35
N GLU A 99 -11.25 -5.64 4.68
CA GLU A 99 -10.53 -4.46 4.19
C GLU A 99 -9.86 -4.69 2.83
N GLY A 100 -9.66 -5.94 2.42
CA GLY A 100 -8.97 -6.32 1.18
C GLY A 100 -9.46 -5.59 -0.07
N PRO A 101 -10.78 -5.60 -0.38
CA PRO A 101 -11.32 -4.95 -1.57
C PRO A 101 -10.94 -3.48 -1.69
N ARG A 102 -11.06 -2.74 -0.60
CA ARG A 102 -10.71 -1.31 -0.56
C ARG A 102 -9.24 -1.08 -0.92
N TYR A 103 -8.33 -1.86 -0.34
CA TYR A 103 -6.90 -1.66 -0.56
C TYR A 103 -6.44 -2.12 -1.95
N ILE A 104 -7.09 -3.12 -2.53
CA ILE A 104 -6.81 -3.51 -3.92
C ILE A 104 -7.26 -2.43 -4.90
N LEU A 105 -8.44 -1.85 -4.71
CA LEU A 105 -8.92 -0.73 -5.53
C LEU A 105 -7.97 0.49 -5.41
N GLU A 106 -7.48 0.79 -4.21
CA GLU A 106 -6.49 1.85 -4.00
C GLU A 106 -5.18 1.57 -4.75
N LEU A 107 -4.70 0.33 -4.77
CA LEU A 107 -3.51 -0.05 -5.55
C LEU A 107 -3.72 0.14 -7.06
N ILE A 108 -4.89 -0.23 -7.57
CA ILE A 108 -5.26 -0.01 -8.99
C ILE A 108 -5.27 1.49 -9.31
N GLU A 109 -5.83 2.33 -8.45
CA GLU A 109 -5.80 3.79 -8.60
C GLU A 109 -4.37 4.35 -8.61
N HIS A 110 -3.44 3.72 -7.90
CA HIS A 110 -2.00 4.05 -7.91
C HIS A 110 -1.24 3.46 -9.11
N GLY A 111 -1.93 2.76 -10.02
CA GLY A 111 -1.36 2.23 -11.26
C GLY A 111 -0.88 0.78 -11.19
N ALA A 112 -1.27 0.01 -10.18
CA ALA A 112 -1.01 -1.42 -10.18
C ALA A 112 -1.85 -2.11 -11.26
N GLU A 113 -1.20 -2.91 -12.09
CA GLU A 113 -1.83 -3.72 -13.14
C GLU A 113 -1.90 -5.17 -12.67
N PHE A 114 -3.10 -5.73 -12.67
CA PHE A 114 -3.34 -7.14 -12.36
C PHE A 114 -3.77 -7.88 -13.63
N ASP A 115 -3.31 -9.12 -13.76
CA ASP A 115 -3.82 -10.00 -14.81
C ASP A 115 -5.33 -10.21 -14.61
N ARG A 116 -6.07 -10.20 -15.70
CA ARG A 116 -7.52 -10.42 -15.72
C ARG A 116 -7.84 -11.57 -16.66
N ASP A 117 -8.69 -12.48 -16.22
CA ASP A 117 -9.28 -13.46 -17.10
C ASP A 117 -10.22 -12.74 -18.09
N GLU A 118 -10.19 -13.16 -19.37
CA GLU A 118 -11.08 -12.65 -20.45
C GLU A 118 -12.52 -13.14 -20.27
#